data_deea653f977c2300f22a7db842794994
#
_entry.id   deea653f977c2300f22a7db842794994
#
_cell.length_a   1.000
_cell.length_b   1.000
_cell.length_c   1.000
_cell.angle_alpha   90.00
_cell.angle_beta   90.00
_cell.angle_gamma   90.00
#
_symmetry.space_group_name_H-M   'P 1'
#
loop_
_entity.id
_entity.type
_entity.pdbx_description
1 polymer ?
#
loop_
_entity_poly.entity_id
_entity_poly.type
_entity_poly.pdbx_seq_one_letter_code
_entity_poly.pdbx_strand_id
1 'polypeptide(L)'
;HRGRMEIRVDVKGISCHGSAPERGDNAIYKMADILQNIRSLNENGDGPSNEIKGLVKMLNPEFNPVHAEDAQFLGRGTCTVSQIFYTSPSRCAVADSCAISVDRRMTAGETWDFCLKEIEALPAVQKYKDDVKVSMYMYDRPSWTGEVYETECFFPTWINKESAAHVQALADAHKALWGEARIGHADADPKYDAMHLRNRPLIDKWTFSTNCVSIQGRYGIPCVGFGTGAESQAHAPNEITWKQDLLT
;
A
#
# COMPACT_ATOMS: atom_id res chain seq x y z
N HIS A 1 -3.18 2.36 -11.99
CA HIS A 1 -2.97 1.47 -10.85
C HIS A 1 -1.87 1.97 -9.93
N ARG A 2 -2.13 2.04 -8.63
CA ARG A 2 -1.08 2.26 -7.64
C ARG A 2 -0.18 1.03 -7.55
N GLY A 3 1.10 1.26 -7.36
CA GLY A 3 2.03 0.21 -6.98
C GLY A 3 1.86 -0.21 -5.52
N ARG A 4 2.55 -1.27 -5.14
CA ARG A 4 2.60 -1.78 -3.77
C ARG A 4 4.01 -2.22 -3.43
N MET A 5 4.41 -1.95 -2.20
CA MET A 5 5.64 -2.46 -1.62
C MET A 5 5.37 -2.89 -0.18
N GLU A 6 6.00 -3.94 0.27
CA GLU A 6 6.03 -4.29 1.68
C GLU A 6 7.39 -3.94 2.26
N ILE A 7 7.38 -3.20 3.36
CA ILE A 7 8.59 -2.76 4.06
C ILE A 7 8.62 -3.45 5.41
N ARG A 8 9.76 -4.03 5.75
CA ARG A 8 10.03 -4.59 7.06
C ARG A 8 10.85 -3.61 7.88
N VAL A 9 10.42 -3.38 9.11
CA VAL A 9 11.17 -2.60 10.09
C VAL A 9 11.45 -3.50 11.28
N ASP A 10 12.73 -3.77 11.53
CA ASP A 10 13.21 -4.54 12.67
C ASP A 10 13.85 -3.60 13.68
N VAL A 11 13.50 -3.76 14.96
CA VAL A 11 14.04 -2.99 16.07
C VAL A 11 14.72 -3.91 17.08
N LYS A 12 15.91 -3.56 17.50
CA LYS A 12 16.68 -4.23 18.54
C LYS A 12 16.54 -3.53 19.88
N GLY A 13 16.61 -4.28 20.94
CA GLY A 13 16.68 -3.84 22.31
C GLY A 13 17.69 -4.65 23.10
N ILE A 14 17.64 -4.53 24.42
CA ILE A 14 18.48 -5.27 25.37
C ILE A 14 17.54 -5.91 26.39
N SER A 15 17.53 -7.23 26.46
CA SER A 15 16.70 -7.97 27.40
C SER A 15 17.26 -7.90 28.84
N CYS A 16 16.34 -7.81 29.78
CA CYS A 16 16.62 -7.98 31.20
C CYS A 16 15.35 -8.48 31.91
N HIS A 17 15.45 -8.81 33.18
CA HIS A 17 14.29 -9.21 33.97
C HIS A 17 13.25 -8.09 34.06
N GLY A 18 11.98 -8.39 33.81
CA GLY A 18 10.89 -7.40 33.75
C GLY A 18 10.65 -6.61 35.05
N SER A 19 11.17 -7.08 36.19
CA SER A 19 11.12 -6.34 37.48
C SER A 19 12.23 -5.30 37.64
N ALA A 20 13.22 -5.24 36.72
CA ALA A 20 14.31 -4.29 36.74
C ALA A 20 14.51 -3.70 35.32
N PRO A 21 13.48 -3.05 34.75
CA PRO A 21 13.48 -2.63 33.35
C PRO A 21 14.56 -1.58 33.03
N GLU A 22 15.06 -0.90 34.02
CA GLU A 22 16.15 0.09 33.90
C GLU A 22 17.50 -0.53 33.47
N ARG A 23 17.62 -1.86 33.51
CA ARG A 23 18.83 -2.60 33.10
C ARG A 23 18.78 -3.04 31.64
N GLY A 24 17.66 -2.83 30.97
CA GLY A 24 17.45 -3.22 29.60
C GLY A 24 17.11 -2.04 28.71
N ASP A 25 16.80 -2.34 27.46
CA ASP A 25 16.35 -1.36 26.47
C ASP A 25 15.21 -1.99 25.65
N ASN A 26 14.00 -1.46 25.78
CA ASN A 26 12.79 -2.10 25.31
C ASN A 26 12.54 -1.79 23.82
N ALA A 27 12.72 -2.80 22.97
CA ALA A 27 12.45 -2.70 21.54
C ALA A 27 10.99 -2.34 21.20
N ILE A 28 10.02 -2.76 22.04
CA ILE A 28 8.61 -2.45 21.84
C ILE A 28 8.36 -0.95 22.05
N TYR A 29 9.01 -0.31 23.00
CA TYR A 29 8.85 1.13 23.23
C TYR A 29 9.44 1.97 22.09
N LYS A 30 10.60 1.57 21.57
CA LYS A 30 11.17 2.17 20.36
C LYS A 30 10.24 1.99 19.16
N MET A 31 9.69 0.79 18.98
CA MET A 31 8.74 0.51 17.92
C MET A 31 7.45 1.34 18.07
N ALA A 32 6.97 1.59 19.27
CA ALA A 32 5.79 2.43 19.51
C ALA A 32 5.98 3.87 19.00
N ASP A 33 7.18 4.45 19.21
CA ASP A 33 7.52 5.77 18.65
C ASP A 33 7.50 5.73 17.11
N ILE A 34 8.04 4.67 16.48
CA ILE A 34 8.05 4.48 15.03
C ILE A 34 6.63 4.34 14.49
N LEU A 35 5.79 3.56 15.15
CA LEU A 35 4.38 3.38 14.78
C LEU A 35 3.61 4.71 14.76
N GLN A 36 3.83 5.58 15.75
CA GLN A 36 3.20 6.91 15.78
C GLN A 36 3.67 7.78 14.61
N ASN A 37 4.95 7.72 14.24
CA ASN A 37 5.47 8.44 13.09
C ASN A 37 4.84 7.93 11.77
N ILE A 38 4.77 6.61 11.56
CA ILE A 38 4.15 6.03 10.36
C ILE A 38 2.65 6.41 10.28
N ARG A 39 1.93 6.34 11.39
CA ARG A 39 0.55 6.78 11.47
C ARG A 39 0.39 8.22 10.99
N SER A 40 1.27 9.10 11.41
CA SER A 40 1.24 10.52 11.05
C SER A 40 1.46 10.78 9.56
N LEU A 41 2.14 9.88 8.84
CA LEU A 41 2.27 9.98 7.37
C LEU A 41 0.94 9.89 6.64
N ASN A 42 -0.03 9.15 7.18
CA ASN A 42 -1.35 8.98 6.56
C ASN A 42 -2.32 10.14 6.89
N GLU A 43 -2.10 10.85 7.97
CA GLU A 43 -3.02 11.87 8.49
C GLU A 43 -2.85 13.23 7.78
N ASN A 44 -2.86 13.26 6.43
CA ASN A 44 -2.82 14.47 5.57
C ASN A 44 -1.67 15.45 5.85
N GLY A 45 -0.59 14.98 6.45
CA GLY A 45 0.51 15.84 6.88
C GLY A 45 0.25 16.62 8.16
N ASP A 46 -0.87 16.41 8.83
CA ASP A 46 -1.19 16.97 10.14
C ASP A 46 -0.56 16.16 11.29
N GLY A 47 0.56 15.49 11.01
CA GLY A 47 1.36 14.83 12.02
C GLY A 47 1.78 15.79 13.12
N PRO A 48 2.07 15.27 14.33
CA PRO A 48 2.30 16.10 15.52
C PRO A 48 3.59 16.94 15.43
N SER A 49 4.50 16.67 14.51
CA SER A 49 5.75 17.41 14.36
C SER A 49 5.90 18.09 13.01
N ASN A 50 6.60 19.21 12.99
CA ASN A 50 6.93 19.93 11.75
C ASN A 50 7.85 19.10 10.84
N GLU A 51 8.66 18.21 11.41
CA GLU A 51 9.54 17.31 10.66
C GLU A 51 8.72 16.31 9.84
N ILE A 52 7.68 15.70 10.44
CA ILE A 52 6.78 14.81 9.72
C ILE A 52 6.01 15.56 8.64
N LYS A 53 5.53 16.78 8.92
CA LYS A 53 4.91 17.64 7.90
C LYS A 53 5.85 17.92 6.73
N GLY A 54 7.12 18.13 7.01
CA GLY A 54 8.17 18.30 6.02
C GLY A 54 8.35 17.05 5.15
N LEU A 55 8.43 15.87 5.77
CA LEU A 55 8.53 14.59 5.06
C LEU A 55 7.30 14.34 4.18
N VAL A 56 6.10 14.51 4.69
CA VAL A 56 4.87 14.38 3.91
C VAL A 56 4.86 15.32 2.72
N LYS A 57 5.36 16.56 2.88
CA LYS A 57 5.50 17.50 1.76
C LYS A 57 6.50 17.00 0.73
N MET A 58 7.65 16.46 1.15
CA MET A 58 8.64 15.86 0.25
C MET A 58 8.10 14.65 -0.51
N LEU A 59 7.18 13.89 0.09
CA LEU A 59 6.54 12.71 -0.48
C LEU A 59 5.35 13.07 -1.38
N ASN A 60 5.00 14.35 -1.45
CA ASN A 60 3.92 14.78 -2.31
C ASN A 60 4.36 14.67 -3.79
N PRO A 61 3.55 14.06 -4.65
CA PRO A 61 3.79 13.96 -6.09
C PRO A 61 4.14 15.29 -6.77
N GLU A 62 3.69 16.41 -6.22
CA GLU A 62 4.02 17.76 -6.72
C GLU A 62 5.52 18.04 -6.78
N PHE A 63 6.35 17.30 -6.02
CA PHE A 63 7.81 17.41 -6.07
C PHE A 63 8.46 16.65 -7.22
N ASN A 64 7.72 15.81 -7.93
CA ASN A 64 8.21 15.14 -9.13
C ASN A 64 7.47 15.66 -10.37
N PRO A 65 7.96 16.74 -11.00
CA PRO A 65 7.26 17.39 -12.11
C PRO A 65 7.11 16.50 -13.35
N VAL A 66 7.92 15.45 -13.50
CA VAL A 66 7.84 14.51 -14.62
C VAL A 66 6.60 13.62 -14.53
N HIS A 67 6.10 13.38 -13.33
CA HIS A 67 4.96 12.50 -13.07
C HIS A 67 3.81 13.23 -12.36
N ALA A 68 3.84 14.56 -12.30
CA ALA A 68 2.89 15.34 -11.52
C ALA A 68 1.42 15.06 -11.90
N GLU A 69 1.10 15.00 -13.20
CA GLU A 69 -0.26 14.72 -13.67
C GLU A 69 -0.69 13.29 -13.32
N ASP A 70 0.17 12.31 -13.58
CA ASP A 70 -0.10 10.90 -13.28
C ASP A 70 -0.24 10.67 -11.77
N ALA A 71 0.59 11.32 -10.98
CA ALA A 71 0.54 11.25 -9.53
C ALA A 71 -0.69 11.96 -8.97
N GLN A 72 -1.11 13.08 -9.55
CA GLN A 72 -2.35 13.75 -9.21
C GLN A 72 -3.56 12.85 -9.53
N PHE A 73 -3.56 12.21 -10.68
CA PHE A 73 -4.59 11.25 -11.08
C PHE A 73 -4.68 10.06 -10.13
N LEU A 74 -3.57 9.40 -9.82
CA LEU A 74 -3.55 8.25 -8.90
C LEU A 74 -3.79 8.65 -7.44
N GLY A 75 -3.48 9.89 -7.12
CA GLY A 75 -3.49 10.39 -5.75
C GLY A 75 -2.24 9.98 -4.96
N ARG A 76 -2.18 10.44 -3.74
CA ARG A 76 -1.07 10.21 -2.81
C ARG A 76 -0.90 8.74 -2.44
N GLY A 77 0.33 8.30 -2.29
CA GLY A 77 0.64 7.00 -1.69
C GLY A 77 0.22 6.90 -0.21
N THR A 78 0.16 5.70 0.31
CA THR A 78 -0.18 5.44 1.72
C THR A 78 0.80 4.50 2.38
N CYS A 79 0.97 4.64 3.70
CA CYS A 79 1.77 3.78 4.55
C CYS A 79 0.89 3.18 5.64
N THR A 80 0.67 1.88 5.63
CA THR A 80 -0.17 1.22 6.64
C THR A 80 0.61 0.11 7.32
N VAL A 81 0.74 0.18 8.65
CA VAL A 81 1.27 -0.97 9.41
C VAL A 81 0.22 -2.06 9.39
N SER A 82 0.56 -3.16 8.73
CA SER A 82 -0.35 -4.28 8.50
C SER A 82 -0.11 -5.46 9.46
N GLN A 83 1.08 -5.55 10.04
CA GLN A 83 1.43 -6.65 10.93
C GLN A 83 2.50 -6.24 11.95
N ILE A 84 2.39 -6.78 13.16
CA ILE A 84 3.44 -6.72 14.20
C ILE A 84 3.89 -8.15 14.47
N PHE A 85 5.19 -8.37 14.45
CA PHE A 85 5.78 -9.67 14.74
C PHE A 85 6.26 -9.72 16.19
N TYR A 86 5.82 -10.70 16.93
CA TYR A 86 6.36 -11.02 18.24
C TYR A 86 7.67 -11.80 18.08
N THR A 87 8.78 -11.16 18.37
CA THR A 87 10.12 -11.72 18.18
C THR A 87 10.85 -11.94 19.50
N SER A 88 10.41 -11.30 20.59
CA SER A 88 11.00 -11.47 21.92
C SER A 88 10.63 -12.82 22.54
N PRO A 89 11.59 -13.57 23.09
CA PRO A 89 11.35 -14.96 23.52
C PRO A 89 10.60 -15.09 24.86
N SER A 90 10.51 -14.04 25.67
CA SER A 90 9.98 -14.11 27.02
C SER A 90 8.95 -13.03 27.31
N ARG A 91 7.85 -13.42 27.97
CA ARG A 91 6.83 -12.48 28.49
C ARG A 91 7.17 -11.86 29.84
N CYS A 92 8.23 -12.34 30.49
CA CYS A 92 8.69 -11.88 31.81
C CYS A 92 9.95 -11.03 31.74
N ALA A 93 10.40 -10.70 30.53
CA ALA A 93 11.62 -9.92 30.28
C ALA A 93 11.30 -8.65 29.48
N VAL A 94 12.19 -7.68 29.54
CA VAL A 94 12.22 -6.54 28.62
C VAL A 94 12.45 -7.06 27.20
N ALA A 95 11.67 -6.64 26.24
CA ALA A 95 11.74 -7.11 24.87
C ALA A 95 13.04 -6.66 24.19
N ASP A 96 13.81 -7.62 23.70
CA ASP A 96 15.07 -7.41 22.98
C ASP A 96 14.89 -7.24 21.47
N SER A 97 13.68 -7.46 20.96
CA SER A 97 13.34 -7.31 19.55
C SER A 97 11.86 -7.04 19.34
N CYS A 98 11.56 -6.36 18.25
CA CYS A 98 10.21 -6.14 17.73
C CYS A 98 10.31 -5.86 16.23
N ALA A 99 9.39 -6.37 15.45
CA ALA A 99 9.34 -6.09 14.02
C ALA A 99 7.93 -5.80 13.53
N ILE A 100 7.82 -5.04 12.46
CA ILE A 100 6.55 -4.74 11.78
C ILE A 100 6.68 -4.94 10.27
N SER A 101 5.53 -5.15 9.62
CA SER A 101 5.36 -5.03 8.18
C SER A 101 4.52 -3.81 7.85
N VAL A 102 4.95 -3.05 6.86
CA VAL A 102 4.27 -1.85 6.37
C VAL A 102 3.83 -2.08 4.93
N ASP A 103 2.53 -2.01 4.66
CA ASP A 103 1.97 -1.94 3.31
C ASP A 103 2.12 -0.50 2.79
N ARG A 104 3.02 -0.31 1.83
CA ARG A 104 3.28 0.97 1.17
C ARG A 104 2.64 1.00 -0.21
N ARG A 105 1.59 1.78 -0.39
CA ARG A 105 0.99 2.03 -1.70
C ARG A 105 1.69 3.19 -2.37
N MET A 106 2.15 2.96 -3.60
CA MET A 106 2.97 3.92 -4.35
C MET A 106 2.15 4.64 -5.41
N THR A 107 2.43 5.92 -5.59
CA THR A 107 1.92 6.70 -6.71
C THR A 107 2.93 6.77 -7.86
N ALA A 108 2.61 7.48 -8.94
CA ALA A 108 3.51 7.63 -10.06
C ALA A 108 4.80 8.37 -9.67
N GLY A 109 5.93 7.86 -10.16
CA GLY A 109 7.25 8.41 -9.89
C GLY A 109 7.92 7.93 -8.61
N GLU A 110 7.22 7.23 -7.74
CA GLU A 110 7.81 6.64 -6.54
C GLU A 110 8.52 5.32 -6.87
N THR A 111 9.75 5.16 -6.36
CA THR A 111 10.58 3.97 -6.49
C THR A 111 10.66 3.22 -5.14
N TRP A 112 11.13 1.99 -5.17
CA TRP A 112 11.34 1.22 -3.94
C TRP A 112 12.37 1.88 -3.01
N ASP A 113 13.45 2.44 -3.56
CA ASP A 113 14.48 3.15 -2.81
C ASP A 113 13.92 4.41 -2.13
N PHE A 114 13.08 5.15 -2.85
CA PHE A 114 12.37 6.28 -2.29
C PHE A 114 11.48 5.88 -1.10
N CYS A 115 10.73 4.79 -1.23
CA CYS A 115 9.85 4.31 -0.17
C CYS A 115 10.60 3.83 1.09
N LEU A 116 11.78 3.22 0.92
CA LEU A 116 12.62 2.85 2.05
C LEU A 116 13.17 4.10 2.75
N LYS A 117 13.71 5.06 1.99
CA LYS A 117 14.24 6.33 2.52
C LYS A 117 13.17 7.14 3.26
N GLU A 118 11.91 7.07 2.83
CA GLU A 118 10.79 7.68 3.54
C GLU A 118 10.69 7.17 4.98
N ILE A 119 10.75 5.86 5.16
CA ILE A 119 10.68 5.25 6.50
C ILE A 119 11.98 5.51 7.28
N GLU A 120 13.13 5.39 6.63
CA GLU A 120 14.43 5.69 7.26
C GLU A 120 14.52 7.13 7.77
N ALA A 121 13.93 8.09 7.05
CA ALA A 121 13.93 9.50 7.42
C ALA A 121 12.98 9.87 8.58
N LEU A 122 12.15 8.94 9.05
CA LEU A 122 11.26 9.22 10.18
C LEU A 122 12.07 9.61 11.44
N PRO A 123 11.64 10.63 12.19
CA PRO A 123 12.34 11.09 13.38
C PRO A 123 12.63 9.98 14.40
N ALA A 124 11.67 9.08 14.62
CA ALA A 124 11.86 7.96 15.54
C ALA A 124 12.88 6.95 15.01
N VAL A 125 12.91 6.68 13.69
CA VAL A 125 13.92 5.81 13.08
C VAL A 125 15.30 6.43 13.20
N GLN A 126 15.44 7.73 12.94
CA GLN A 126 16.70 8.45 13.10
C GLN A 126 17.17 8.50 14.56
N LYS A 127 16.24 8.66 15.52
CA LYS A 127 16.54 8.63 16.96
C LYS A 127 17.17 7.29 17.39
N TYR A 128 16.72 6.19 16.79
CA TYR A 128 17.14 4.82 17.13
C TYR A 128 17.94 4.14 16.01
N LYS A 129 18.59 4.91 15.14
CA LYS A 129 19.20 4.43 13.89
C LYS A 129 20.16 3.24 14.03
N ASP A 130 20.83 3.13 15.17
CA ASP A 130 21.80 2.04 15.43
C ASP A 130 21.11 0.72 15.79
N ASP A 131 19.84 0.79 16.18
CA ASP A 131 19.01 -0.34 16.60
C ASP A 131 17.90 -0.68 15.60
N VAL A 132 17.71 0.14 14.56
CA VAL A 132 16.62 -0.03 13.58
C VAL A 132 17.18 -0.43 12.22
N LYS A 133 16.59 -1.45 11.64
CA LYS A 133 16.83 -1.85 10.26
C LYS A 133 15.53 -1.71 9.47
N VAL A 134 15.58 -0.91 8.40
CA VAL A 134 14.52 -0.80 7.40
C VAL A 134 14.94 -1.59 6.16
N SER A 135 14.06 -2.43 5.64
CA SER A 135 14.37 -3.26 4.45
C SER A 135 13.10 -3.58 3.66
N MET A 136 13.27 -3.90 2.38
CA MET A 136 12.19 -4.50 1.60
C MET A 136 11.82 -5.86 2.20
N TYR A 137 10.53 -6.12 2.31
CA TYR A 137 10.06 -7.44 2.76
C TYR A 137 10.30 -8.45 1.65
N MET A 138 10.89 -9.57 2.01
CA MET A 138 11.09 -10.70 1.10
C MET A 138 10.02 -11.77 1.38
N TYR A 139 9.31 -12.19 0.35
CA TYR A 139 8.38 -13.31 0.46
C TYR A 139 9.16 -14.61 0.32
N ASP A 140 9.19 -15.38 1.40
CA ASP A 140 9.99 -16.59 1.56
C ASP A 140 9.16 -17.84 1.92
N ARG A 141 7.84 -17.74 1.79
CA ARG A 141 6.98 -18.86 2.15
C ARG A 141 7.02 -19.95 1.10
N PRO A 142 7.04 -21.23 1.52
CA PRO A 142 7.01 -22.33 0.58
C PRO A 142 5.70 -22.36 -0.20
N SER A 143 5.81 -22.73 -1.48
CA SER A 143 4.68 -23.09 -2.34
C SER A 143 4.02 -24.38 -1.86
N TRP A 144 2.92 -24.78 -2.48
CA TRP A 144 2.26 -26.05 -2.19
C TRP A 144 3.14 -27.29 -2.45
N THR A 145 4.20 -27.15 -3.28
CA THR A 145 5.19 -28.20 -3.52
C THR A 145 6.30 -28.26 -2.47
N GLY A 146 6.34 -27.29 -1.53
CA GLY A 146 7.39 -27.12 -0.54
C GLY A 146 8.58 -26.28 -1.02
N GLU A 147 8.62 -25.88 -2.29
CA GLU A 147 9.67 -25.03 -2.85
C GLU A 147 9.53 -23.57 -2.38
N VAL A 148 10.65 -22.97 -2.00
CA VAL A 148 10.74 -21.56 -1.61
C VAL A 148 11.37 -20.78 -2.74
N TYR A 149 10.61 -19.82 -3.28
CA TYR A 149 11.12 -18.81 -4.20
C TYR A 149 11.14 -17.47 -3.48
N GLU A 150 12.28 -17.09 -2.97
CA GLU A 150 12.43 -15.78 -2.34
C GLU A 150 12.17 -14.68 -3.36
N THR A 151 11.18 -13.83 -3.09
CA THR A 151 10.71 -12.82 -4.02
C THR A 151 10.55 -11.48 -3.32
N GLU A 152 11.04 -10.42 -3.97
CA GLU A 152 10.86 -9.05 -3.50
C GLU A 152 9.36 -8.68 -3.47
N CYS A 153 8.89 -8.20 -2.33
CA CYS A 153 7.54 -7.66 -2.20
C CYS A 153 7.47 -6.23 -2.75
N PHE A 154 7.81 -6.08 -4.03
CA PHE A 154 7.77 -4.83 -4.77
C PHE A 154 7.01 -4.99 -6.08
N PHE A 155 5.98 -4.16 -6.26
CA PHE A 155 5.04 -4.18 -7.38
C PHE A 155 4.87 -2.75 -7.89
N PRO A 156 5.54 -2.37 -9.00
CA PRO A 156 5.62 -0.99 -9.45
C PRO A 156 4.26 -0.43 -9.90
N THR A 157 4.10 0.87 -9.75
CA THR A 157 2.97 1.64 -10.30
C THR A 157 2.98 1.59 -11.82
N TRP A 158 1.81 1.62 -12.43
CA TRP A 158 1.66 1.76 -13.88
C TRP A 158 0.42 2.58 -14.24
N ILE A 159 0.46 3.25 -15.38
CA ILE A 159 -0.61 4.07 -15.94
C ILE A 159 -0.68 3.86 -17.45
N ASN A 160 -1.89 3.85 -17.98
CA ASN A 160 -2.17 3.93 -19.41
C ASN A 160 -2.66 5.34 -19.76
N LYS A 161 -2.37 5.75 -20.98
CA LYS A 161 -3.11 6.88 -21.59
C LYS A 161 -4.54 6.40 -21.89
N GLU A 162 -5.53 7.22 -21.59
CA GLU A 162 -6.93 6.90 -21.89
C GLU A 162 -7.13 6.57 -23.38
N SER A 163 -6.41 7.28 -24.28
CA SER A 163 -6.45 7.07 -25.74
C SER A 163 -5.73 5.81 -26.22
N ALA A 164 -5.14 5.01 -25.35
CA ALA A 164 -4.44 3.78 -25.75
C ALA A 164 -5.40 2.76 -26.36
N ALA A 165 -5.01 2.12 -27.46
CA ALA A 165 -5.89 1.26 -28.25
C ALA A 165 -6.51 0.11 -27.44
N HIS A 166 -5.75 -0.52 -26.54
CA HIS A 166 -6.25 -1.60 -25.69
C HIS A 166 -7.25 -1.10 -24.61
N VAL A 167 -7.11 0.13 -24.15
CA VAL A 167 -8.05 0.77 -23.22
C VAL A 167 -9.35 1.09 -23.94
N GLN A 168 -9.25 1.71 -25.12
CA GLN A 168 -10.43 2.04 -25.92
C GLN A 168 -11.17 0.81 -26.42
N ALA A 169 -10.46 -0.24 -26.84
CA ALA A 169 -11.10 -1.48 -27.28
C ALA A 169 -11.99 -2.11 -26.18
N LEU A 170 -11.52 -2.11 -24.93
CA LEU A 170 -12.32 -2.61 -23.82
C LEU A 170 -13.52 -1.70 -23.51
N ALA A 171 -13.30 -0.39 -23.52
CA ALA A 171 -14.37 0.59 -23.29
C ALA A 171 -15.46 0.51 -24.36
N ASP A 172 -15.09 0.36 -25.63
CA ASP A 172 -16.02 0.23 -26.74
C ASP A 172 -16.80 -1.10 -26.68
N ALA A 173 -16.14 -2.20 -26.35
CA ALA A 173 -16.80 -3.49 -26.12
C ALA A 173 -17.83 -3.40 -24.97
N HIS A 174 -17.48 -2.77 -23.86
CA HIS A 174 -18.41 -2.56 -22.74
C HIS A 174 -19.60 -1.69 -23.16
N LYS A 175 -19.39 -0.59 -23.89
CA LYS A 175 -20.46 0.27 -24.41
C LYS A 175 -21.38 -0.49 -25.38
N ALA A 176 -20.81 -1.35 -26.22
CA ALA A 176 -21.58 -2.14 -27.17
C ALA A 176 -22.52 -3.13 -26.47
N LEU A 177 -22.10 -3.69 -25.32
CA LEU A 177 -22.92 -4.61 -24.53
C LEU A 177 -23.99 -3.92 -23.68
N TRP A 178 -23.64 -2.80 -23.07
CA TRP A 178 -24.41 -2.18 -22.00
C TRP A 178 -24.93 -0.77 -22.32
N GLY A 179 -24.66 -0.24 -23.51
CA GLY A 179 -24.97 1.15 -23.89
C GLY A 179 -24.01 2.15 -23.27
N GLU A 180 -24.36 3.42 -23.31
CA GLU A 180 -23.53 4.50 -22.79
C GLU A 180 -23.19 4.28 -21.30
N ALA A 181 -21.93 4.16 -21.04
CA ALA A 181 -21.27 4.25 -19.72
C ALA A 181 -22.10 3.69 -18.54
N ARG A 182 -22.49 2.41 -18.59
CA ARG A 182 -23.11 1.78 -17.43
C ARG A 182 -22.08 1.65 -16.31
N ILE A 183 -22.25 2.47 -15.28
CA ILE A 183 -21.41 2.45 -14.09
C ILE A 183 -22.32 2.21 -12.87
N GLY A 184 -22.06 1.11 -12.18
CA GLY A 184 -22.87 0.69 -11.04
C GLY A 184 -24.26 0.14 -11.43
N HIS A 185 -25.04 -0.19 -10.43
CA HIS A 185 -26.39 -0.77 -10.57
C HIS A 185 -27.45 0.22 -10.14
N ALA A 186 -28.35 0.56 -11.08
CA ALA A 186 -29.48 1.46 -10.80
C ALA A 186 -30.39 0.94 -9.68
N ASP A 187 -30.52 -0.38 -9.57
CA ASP A 187 -31.41 -1.08 -8.63
C ASP A 187 -30.69 -1.58 -7.36
N ALA A 188 -29.45 -1.14 -7.14
CA ALA A 188 -28.71 -1.52 -5.94
C ALA A 188 -29.37 -0.95 -4.68
N ASP A 189 -29.38 -1.74 -3.61
CA ASP A 189 -29.78 -1.26 -2.28
C ASP A 189 -29.00 0.04 -1.95
N PRO A 190 -29.68 1.12 -1.52
CA PRO A 190 -29.04 2.40 -1.22
C PRO A 190 -27.81 2.30 -0.30
N LYS A 191 -27.76 1.31 0.58
CA LYS A 191 -26.57 1.08 1.43
C LYS A 191 -25.29 0.70 0.62
N TYR A 192 -25.45 0.17 -0.60
CA TYR A 192 -24.35 -0.15 -1.51
C TYR A 192 -24.10 0.95 -2.54
N ASP A 193 -24.96 1.94 -2.61
CA ASP A 193 -24.93 3.00 -3.60
C ASP A 193 -23.67 3.87 -3.51
N ALA A 194 -23.28 4.24 -2.28
CA ALA A 194 -22.04 4.95 -2.01
C ALA A 194 -20.78 4.13 -2.39
N MET A 195 -20.89 2.80 -2.43
CA MET A 195 -19.82 1.88 -2.81
C MET A 195 -19.65 1.79 -4.32
N HIS A 196 -20.70 2.07 -5.09
CA HIS A 196 -20.71 1.93 -6.56
C HIS A 196 -20.30 3.21 -7.29
N LEU A 197 -20.18 4.32 -6.60
CA LEU A 197 -19.73 5.59 -7.17
C LEU A 197 -20.37 5.87 -8.54
N ARG A 198 -21.70 5.96 -8.60
CA ARG A 198 -22.50 6.08 -9.84
C ARG A 198 -22.03 7.13 -10.85
N ASN A 199 -21.25 8.09 -10.42
CA ASN A 199 -20.74 9.18 -11.27
C ASN A 199 -19.26 9.00 -11.66
N ARG A 200 -18.70 7.81 -11.50
CA ARG A 200 -17.31 7.55 -11.97
C ARG A 200 -17.27 7.50 -13.49
N PRO A 201 -16.19 7.97 -14.10
CA PRO A 201 -15.97 7.76 -15.52
C PRO A 201 -15.83 6.27 -15.83
N LEU A 202 -16.17 5.88 -17.06
CA LEU A 202 -16.06 4.48 -17.54
C LEU A 202 -14.60 3.99 -17.46
N ILE A 203 -13.66 4.86 -17.83
CA ILE A 203 -12.23 4.62 -17.71
C ILE A 203 -11.73 5.38 -16.49
N ASP A 204 -11.21 4.66 -15.51
CA ASP A 204 -10.74 5.26 -14.26
C ASP A 204 -9.54 4.48 -13.71
N LYS A 205 -9.09 4.86 -12.53
CA LYS A 205 -8.00 4.24 -11.77
C LYS A 205 -8.52 3.28 -10.73
N TRP A 206 -7.66 2.35 -10.34
CA TRP A 206 -7.80 1.61 -9.09
C TRP A 206 -6.71 2.01 -8.09
N THR A 207 -7.08 2.11 -6.82
CA THR A 207 -6.16 2.47 -5.74
C THR A 207 -5.42 1.27 -5.14
N PHE A 208 -5.83 0.07 -5.51
CA PHE A 208 -5.20 -1.21 -5.13
C PHE A 208 -4.31 -1.75 -6.26
N SER A 209 -3.58 -2.83 -5.98
CA SER A 209 -2.72 -3.52 -6.95
C SER A 209 -3.33 -4.83 -7.40
N THR A 210 -3.06 -5.21 -8.65
CA THR A 210 -3.43 -6.50 -9.24
C THR A 210 -2.21 -7.13 -9.93
N ASN A 211 -2.37 -8.33 -10.50
CA ASN A 211 -1.29 -9.01 -11.22
C ASN A 211 -0.71 -8.20 -12.40
N CYS A 212 -1.45 -7.21 -12.90
CA CYS A 212 -0.98 -6.32 -13.96
C CYS A 212 0.25 -5.47 -13.56
N VAL A 213 0.53 -5.31 -12.26
CA VAL A 213 1.79 -4.69 -11.80
C VAL A 213 3.01 -5.47 -12.25
N SER A 214 2.91 -6.80 -12.37
CA SER A 214 3.98 -7.64 -12.92
C SER A 214 4.04 -7.58 -14.44
N ILE A 215 2.91 -7.44 -15.13
CA ILE A 215 2.83 -7.42 -16.59
C ILE A 215 3.26 -6.04 -17.11
N GLN A 216 2.47 -5.01 -16.83
CA GLN A 216 2.76 -3.67 -17.32
C GLN A 216 3.77 -2.92 -16.45
N GLY A 217 3.66 -3.01 -15.13
CA GLY A 217 4.53 -2.28 -14.23
C GLY A 217 6.00 -2.71 -14.33
N ARG A 218 6.28 -4.01 -14.46
CA ARG A 218 7.65 -4.53 -14.57
C ARG A 218 8.15 -4.65 -16.01
N TYR A 219 7.31 -5.12 -16.93
CA TYR A 219 7.73 -5.48 -18.27
C TYR A 219 7.21 -4.56 -19.37
N GLY A 220 6.39 -3.57 -19.05
CA GLY A 220 5.84 -2.62 -20.02
C GLY A 220 4.87 -3.24 -21.03
N ILE A 221 4.39 -4.46 -20.78
CA ILE A 221 3.43 -5.12 -21.66
C ILE A 221 2.05 -4.46 -21.42
N PRO A 222 1.40 -3.91 -22.47
CA PRO A 222 0.12 -3.23 -22.33
C PRO A 222 -0.93 -4.11 -21.63
N CYS A 223 -1.55 -3.56 -20.60
CA CYS A 223 -2.52 -4.24 -19.77
C CYS A 223 -3.65 -3.29 -19.39
N VAL A 224 -4.86 -3.80 -19.24
CA VAL A 224 -6.00 -3.05 -18.72
C VAL A 224 -6.76 -3.91 -17.73
N GLY A 225 -7.27 -3.31 -16.66
CA GLY A 225 -8.06 -4.01 -15.67
C GLY A 225 -9.55 -3.89 -15.96
N PHE A 226 -10.27 -5.00 -15.81
CA PHE A 226 -11.71 -5.09 -15.84
C PHE A 226 -12.17 -6.09 -14.79
N GLY A 227 -13.31 -5.86 -14.16
CA GLY A 227 -13.84 -6.77 -13.14
C GLY A 227 -15.29 -6.50 -12.80
N THR A 228 -15.92 -7.49 -12.20
CA THR A 228 -17.35 -7.57 -11.89
C THR A 228 -17.71 -7.01 -10.51
N GLY A 229 -16.73 -6.72 -9.67
CA GLY A 229 -16.92 -6.22 -8.31
C GLY A 229 -16.71 -4.72 -8.17
N ALA A 230 -17.31 -4.14 -7.14
CA ALA A 230 -17.00 -2.78 -6.75
C ALA A 230 -15.68 -2.72 -5.96
N GLU A 231 -14.82 -1.75 -6.25
CA GLU A 231 -13.54 -1.56 -5.55
C GLU A 231 -13.71 -1.46 -4.02
N SER A 232 -14.77 -0.79 -3.59
CA SER A 232 -15.10 -0.60 -2.17
C SER A 232 -15.49 -1.88 -1.43
N GLN A 233 -15.77 -2.96 -2.16
CA GLN A 233 -16.11 -4.27 -1.59
C GLN A 233 -14.85 -5.11 -1.31
N ALA A 234 -13.73 -4.82 -1.94
CA ALA A 234 -12.51 -5.59 -1.78
C ALA A 234 -12.08 -5.63 -0.30
N HIS A 235 -11.94 -6.85 0.26
CA HIS A 235 -11.66 -7.11 1.68
C HIS A 235 -12.73 -6.61 2.67
N ALA A 236 -13.92 -6.23 2.17
CA ALA A 236 -15.03 -5.84 3.04
C ALA A 236 -15.72 -7.06 3.66
N PRO A 237 -16.27 -6.95 4.89
CA PRO A 237 -17.16 -7.98 5.42
C PRO A 237 -18.37 -8.17 4.51
N ASN A 238 -18.71 -9.42 4.19
CA ASN A 238 -19.82 -9.77 3.29
C ASN A 238 -19.65 -9.16 1.88
N GLU A 239 -18.46 -9.24 1.33
CA GLU A 239 -18.17 -8.85 -0.05
C GLU A 239 -19.18 -9.46 -1.02
N ILE A 240 -19.71 -8.65 -1.93
CA ILE A 240 -20.73 -9.05 -2.90
C ILE A 240 -20.29 -8.73 -4.34
N THR A 241 -20.81 -9.50 -5.26
CA THR A 241 -20.77 -9.25 -6.71
C THR A 241 -22.16 -9.45 -7.29
N TRP A 242 -22.56 -8.61 -8.24
CA TRP A 242 -23.86 -8.76 -8.91
C TRP A 242 -23.79 -9.86 -9.95
N LYS A 243 -24.77 -10.75 -9.94
CA LYS A 243 -24.84 -11.86 -10.90
C LYS A 243 -24.84 -11.39 -12.35
N GLN A 244 -25.44 -10.23 -12.61
CA GLN A 244 -25.50 -9.65 -13.95
C GLN A 244 -24.12 -9.27 -14.48
N ASP A 245 -23.21 -8.81 -13.61
CA ASP A 245 -21.85 -8.43 -14.00
C ASP A 245 -20.97 -9.65 -14.30
N LEU A 246 -21.34 -10.83 -13.80
CA LEU A 246 -20.67 -12.09 -14.14
C LEU A 246 -20.93 -12.55 -15.58
N LEU A 247 -21.92 -11.96 -16.26
CA LEU A 247 -22.29 -12.26 -17.63
C LEU A 247 -21.68 -11.29 -18.65
N THR A 248 -20.88 -10.32 -18.16
CA THR A 248 -20.14 -9.38 -19.00
C THR A 248 -18.76 -9.92 -19.30
#